data_21ffe589f3847f45d39fa97a62f331a1
#
_entry.id   21ffe589f3847f45d39fa97a62f331a1
#
_cell.length_a   1.000
_cell.length_b   1.000
_cell.length_c   1.000
_cell.angle_alpha   90.00
_cell.angle_beta   90.00
_cell.angle_gamma   90.00
#
_symmetry.space_group_name_H-M   'P 1'
#
loop_
_entity.id
_entity.type
_entity.pdbx_description
1 polymer ?
#
loop_
_entity_poly.entity_id
_entity_poly.type
_entity_poly.pdbx_seq_one_letter_code
_entity_poly.pdbx_strand_id
1 'polypeptide(L)'
;PDNLFHVKNADIVVKELFRSRGLDMSPLRRRFEELVTEDALRASPVEYGLVTFEVTRRQGRHLYRDQIPKGQLIDYIMASSAYPGIQRPAIGGKTFLDGGLIDNLPVKMLLRRHPDHVVVVDIGDTGLPRGLPSDLDLIYIKPAQRLGTAFAYQPGDAAKKMKLGWFDGRKAFGRLAGKWLYFLPDEYRRLRDNLGEETVKGLEIAARLYGLEQLEERLALPFARELLERDQAAALRLRDQA
;
A
#
# COMPACT_ATOMS: atom_id res chain seq x y z
N PRO A 1 21.74 -10.31 -4.03
CA PRO A 1 20.32 -10.58 -3.76
C PRO A 1 19.58 -10.16 -4.98
N ASP A 2 19.26 -11.17 -5.72
CA ASP A 2 18.83 -11.08 -7.10
C ASP A 2 17.40 -10.60 -7.13
N ASN A 3 17.19 -9.41 -7.67
CA ASN A 3 15.89 -8.79 -7.83
C ASN A 3 15.08 -9.61 -8.84
N LEU A 4 14.28 -10.55 -8.32
CA LEU A 4 13.35 -11.36 -9.10
C LEU A 4 12.39 -10.49 -9.94
N PHE A 5 12.19 -9.24 -9.55
CA PHE A 5 11.24 -8.29 -10.13
C PHE A 5 11.91 -7.07 -10.82
N HIS A 6 13.17 -7.17 -11.24
CA HIS A 6 13.80 -6.08 -11.97
C HIS A 6 13.25 -5.99 -13.40
N VAL A 7 12.93 -4.77 -13.87
CA VAL A 7 12.35 -4.51 -15.20
C VAL A 7 13.17 -5.12 -16.35
N LYS A 8 14.50 -5.24 -16.21
CA LYS A 8 15.38 -5.92 -17.17
C LYS A 8 15.09 -7.42 -17.33
N ASN A 9 14.37 -8.02 -16.38
CA ASN A 9 14.02 -9.44 -16.39
C ASN A 9 12.53 -9.68 -16.69
N ALA A 10 11.77 -8.62 -17.08
CA ALA A 10 10.35 -8.73 -17.36
C ALA A 10 10.04 -9.79 -18.42
N ASP A 11 10.86 -9.86 -19.47
CA ASP A 11 10.70 -10.88 -20.53
C ASP A 11 10.97 -12.29 -20.04
N ILE A 12 11.91 -12.45 -19.11
CA ILE A 12 12.23 -13.75 -18.47
C ILE A 12 11.08 -14.14 -17.55
N VAL A 13 10.57 -13.20 -16.76
CA VAL A 13 9.44 -13.40 -15.86
C VAL A 13 8.18 -13.77 -16.64
N VAL A 14 7.88 -13.06 -17.74
CA VAL A 14 6.74 -13.36 -18.62
C VAL A 14 6.90 -14.72 -19.29
N LYS A 15 8.08 -15.05 -19.82
CA LYS A 15 8.35 -16.37 -20.43
C LYS A 15 8.25 -17.50 -19.40
N GLU A 16 8.72 -17.28 -18.18
CA GLU A 16 8.66 -18.26 -17.08
C GLU A 16 7.22 -18.45 -16.58
N LEU A 17 6.40 -17.39 -16.54
CA LEU A 17 4.96 -17.43 -16.26
C LEU A 17 4.19 -18.35 -17.22
N PHE A 18 4.59 -18.37 -18.50
CA PHE A 18 3.97 -19.21 -19.52
C PHE A 18 4.57 -20.61 -19.60
N ARG A 19 5.83 -20.78 -19.21
CA ARG A 19 6.59 -22.04 -19.34
C ARG A 19 6.53 -22.92 -18.09
N SER A 20 6.57 -22.34 -16.92
CA SER A 20 6.41 -23.01 -15.63
C SER A 20 5.04 -22.65 -15.07
N ARG A 21 4.31 -23.53 -14.56
CA ARG A 21 2.99 -23.36 -13.91
C ARG A 21 2.87 -22.16 -12.94
N GLY A 22 3.57 -21.04 -13.19
CA GLY A 22 3.65 -19.80 -12.42
C GLY A 22 5.06 -19.51 -11.85
N LEU A 23 5.27 -18.26 -11.43
CA LEU A 23 6.53 -17.81 -10.81
C LEU A 23 6.80 -18.58 -9.50
N ASP A 24 7.99 -19.15 -9.38
CA ASP A 24 8.42 -19.85 -8.15
C ASP A 24 8.61 -18.86 -6.99
N MET A 25 7.91 -19.13 -5.89
CA MET A 25 7.97 -18.34 -4.65
C MET A 25 8.86 -18.98 -3.58
N SER A 26 9.58 -20.05 -3.88
CA SER A 26 10.47 -20.71 -2.93
C SER A 26 11.55 -19.79 -2.35
N PRO A 27 12.14 -18.85 -3.11
CA PRO A 27 13.11 -17.91 -2.54
C PRO A 27 12.47 -16.97 -1.50
N LEU A 28 11.25 -16.48 -1.75
CA LEU A 28 10.52 -15.64 -0.80
C LEU A 28 10.13 -16.45 0.44
N ARG A 29 9.66 -17.69 0.25
CA ARG A 29 9.33 -18.59 1.35
C ARG A 29 10.53 -18.81 2.27
N ARG A 30 11.69 -19.17 1.73
CA ARG A 30 12.92 -19.35 2.53
C ARG A 30 13.27 -18.10 3.32
N ARG A 31 13.21 -16.92 2.67
CA ARG A 31 13.48 -15.65 3.33
C ARG A 31 12.49 -15.35 4.45
N PHE A 32 11.23 -15.70 4.26
CA PHE A 32 10.19 -15.55 5.28
C PHE A 32 10.45 -16.48 6.47
N GLU A 33 10.77 -17.76 6.22
CA GLU A 33 11.08 -18.76 7.25
C GLU A 33 12.34 -18.41 8.07
N GLU A 34 13.31 -17.72 7.47
CA GLU A 34 14.50 -17.20 8.17
C GLU A 34 14.13 -16.06 9.16
N LEU A 35 13.13 -15.24 8.83
CA LEU A 35 12.76 -14.05 9.60
C LEU A 35 11.69 -14.32 10.63
N VAL A 36 10.80 -15.27 10.37
CA VAL A 36 9.60 -15.53 11.17
C VAL A 36 9.39 -17.03 11.33
N THR A 37 9.23 -17.47 12.58
CA THR A 37 8.86 -18.86 12.88
C THR A 37 7.37 -18.97 13.18
N GLU A 38 6.75 -20.12 12.85
CA GLU A 38 5.34 -20.35 13.19
C GLU A 38 5.09 -20.26 14.71
N ASP A 39 6.04 -20.77 15.52
CA ASP A 39 5.90 -20.71 16.97
C ASP A 39 5.90 -19.28 17.50
N ALA A 40 6.75 -18.40 16.95
CA ALA A 40 6.74 -16.97 17.32
C ALA A 40 5.43 -16.29 16.92
N LEU A 41 4.90 -16.58 15.72
CA LEU A 41 3.59 -16.06 15.29
C LEU A 41 2.46 -16.56 16.19
N ARG A 42 2.49 -17.83 16.60
CA ARG A 42 1.46 -18.40 17.48
C ARG A 42 1.55 -17.88 18.92
N ALA A 43 2.74 -17.60 19.40
CA ALA A 43 2.97 -17.03 20.73
C ALA A 43 2.69 -15.52 20.80
N SER A 44 2.55 -14.84 19.66
CA SER A 44 2.28 -13.40 19.63
C SER A 44 0.97 -13.06 20.35
N PRO A 45 0.93 -12.02 21.19
CA PRO A 45 -0.31 -11.52 21.78
C PRO A 45 -1.23 -10.85 20.75
N VAL A 46 -0.69 -10.47 19.59
CA VAL A 46 -1.45 -9.88 18.49
C VAL A 46 -2.16 -11.00 17.73
N GLU A 47 -3.48 -10.91 17.59
CA GLU A 47 -4.23 -11.85 16.76
C GLU A 47 -3.89 -11.63 15.28
N TYR A 48 -3.72 -12.73 14.56
CA TYR A 48 -3.42 -12.70 13.13
C TYR A 48 -4.55 -13.38 12.33
N GLY A 49 -4.93 -12.78 11.22
CA GLY A 49 -5.88 -13.35 10.28
C GLY A 49 -5.46 -13.06 8.84
N LEU A 50 -5.90 -13.91 7.93
CA LEU A 50 -5.65 -13.78 6.50
C LEU A 50 -6.85 -14.20 5.66
N VAL A 51 -6.84 -13.80 4.40
CA VAL A 51 -7.81 -14.25 3.40
C VAL A 51 -7.07 -14.99 2.31
N THR A 52 -7.64 -16.10 1.83
CA THR A 52 -7.17 -16.83 0.67
C THR A 52 -8.35 -17.40 -0.11
N PHE A 53 -8.16 -17.73 -1.38
CA PHE A 53 -9.18 -18.34 -2.23
C PHE A 53 -8.87 -19.80 -2.50
N GLU A 54 -9.68 -20.72 -1.96
CA GLU A 54 -9.59 -22.15 -2.22
C GLU A 54 -10.14 -22.46 -3.63
N VAL A 55 -9.27 -22.70 -4.60
CA VAL A 55 -9.64 -22.91 -6.00
C VAL A 55 -10.47 -24.20 -6.15
N THR A 56 -10.10 -25.24 -5.43
CA THR A 56 -10.74 -26.56 -5.48
C THR A 56 -12.23 -26.49 -5.16
N ARG A 57 -12.61 -25.63 -4.23
CA ARG A 57 -14.02 -25.43 -3.82
C ARG A 57 -14.62 -24.12 -4.33
N ARG A 58 -13.85 -23.31 -5.04
CA ARG A 58 -14.23 -21.94 -5.48
C ARG A 58 -14.76 -21.06 -4.35
N GLN A 59 -14.08 -21.11 -3.20
CA GLN A 59 -14.54 -20.47 -1.98
C GLN A 59 -13.47 -19.58 -1.37
N GLY A 60 -13.85 -18.35 -0.97
CA GLY A 60 -13.03 -17.49 -0.12
C GLY A 60 -12.92 -18.05 1.29
N ARG A 61 -11.72 -17.99 1.84
CA ARG A 61 -11.41 -18.47 3.18
C ARG A 61 -10.86 -17.31 4.00
N HIS A 62 -11.65 -16.86 4.98
CA HIS A 62 -11.23 -15.91 6.00
C HIS A 62 -10.81 -16.74 7.22
N LEU A 63 -9.53 -16.75 7.54
CA LEU A 63 -8.96 -17.63 8.55
C LEU A 63 -8.20 -16.80 9.60
N TYR A 64 -8.55 -17.00 10.86
CA TYR A 64 -7.72 -16.56 11.97
C TYR A 64 -6.63 -17.60 12.26
N ARG A 65 -5.57 -17.19 12.91
CA ARG A 65 -4.41 -18.01 13.26
C ARG A 65 -4.78 -19.31 13.98
N ASP A 66 -5.75 -19.27 14.89
CA ASP A 66 -6.23 -20.42 15.63
C ASP A 66 -7.01 -21.44 14.80
N GLN A 67 -7.55 -21.02 13.65
CA GLN A 67 -8.26 -21.88 12.69
C GLN A 67 -7.32 -22.57 11.69
N ILE A 68 -6.04 -22.20 11.68
CA ILE A 68 -5.04 -22.78 10.79
C ILE A 68 -4.31 -23.91 11.55
N PRO A 69 -4.27 -25.15 11.00
CA PRO A 69 -3.59 -26.26 11.64
C PRO A 69 -2.12 -25.95 11.96
N LYS A 70 -1.62 -26.48 13.07
CA LYS A 70 -0.20 -26.37 13.45
C LYS A 70 0.68 -26.97 12.36
N GLY A 71 1.76 -26.27 12.01
CA GLY A 71 2.69 -26.63 10.94
C GLY A 71 2.28 -26.13 9.54
N GLN A 72 1.12 -25.41 9.41
CA GLN A 72 0.62 -24.93 8.11
C GLN A 72 0.47 -23.40 8.05
N LEU A 73 0.81 -22.65 9.11
CA LEU A 73 0.58 -21.21 9.14
C LEU A 73 1.35 -20.49 8.02
N ILE A 74 2.61 -20.83 7.80
CA ILE A 74 3.43 -20.26 6.72
C ILE A 74 2.88 -20.65 5.35
N ASP A 75 2.39 -21.88 5.18
CA ASP A 75 1.76 -22.31 3.93
C ASP A 75 0.54 -21.45 3.59
N TYR A 76 -0.31 -21.14 4.57
CA TYR A 76 -1.47 -20.29 4.37
C TYR A 76 -1.09 -18.81 4.14
N ILE A 77 -0.02 -18.32 4.75
CA ILE A 77 0.53 -16.97 4.46
C ILE A 77 0.98 -16.91 2.99
N MET A 78 1.73 -17.91 2.52
CA MET A 78 2.15 -18.00 1.13
C MET A 78 0.94 -18.14 0.18
N ALA A 79 -0.10 -18.88 0.59
CA ALA A 79 -1.34 -19.01 -0.16
C ALA A 79 -2.10 -17.68 -0.29
N SER A 80 -2.13 -16.87 0.77
CA SER A 80 -2.72 -15.53 0.79
C SER A 80 -1.99 -14.53 -0.12
N SER A 81 -0.75 -14.83 -0.50
CA SER A 81 0.10 -13.99 -1.37
C SER A 81 0.25 -14.56 -2.79
N ALA A 82 -0.46 -15.66 -3.11
CA ALA A 82 -0.35 -16.34 -4.40
C ALA A 82 -1.20 -15.66 -5.48
N TYR A 83 -0.75 -14.46 -5.93
CA TYR A 83 -1.42 -13.69 -6.99
C TYR A 83 -1.45 -14.48 -8.31
N PRO A 84 -2.46 -14.26 -9.20
CA PRO A 84 -2.47 -14.88 -10.53
C PRO A 84 -1.17 -14.67 -11.29
N GLY A 85 -0.58 -15.76 -11.77
CA GLY A 85 0.75 -15.76 -12.38
C GLY A 85 1.87 -16.26 -11.47
N ILE A 86 1.59 -16.46 -10.18
CA ILE A 86 2.49 -17.10 -9.22
C ILE A 86 2.12 -18.57 -9.09
N GLN A 87 3.10 -19.40 -8.78
CA GLN A 87 2.89 -20.83 -8.50
C GLN A 87 1.88 -21.00 -7.36
N ARG A 88 0.83 -21.77 -7.64
CA ARG A 88 -0.25 -21.99 -6.68
C ARG A 88 0.19 -22.97 -5.59
N PRO A 89 0.19 -22.56 -4.32
CA PRO A 89 0.49 -23.50 -3.23
C PRO A 89 -0.62 -24.55 -3.09
N ALA A 90 -0.21 -25.77 -2.79
CA ALA A 90 -1.10 -26.86 -2.46
C ALA A 90 -0.96 -27.21 -0.97
N ILE A 91 -2.06 -27.16 -0.23
CA ILE A 91 -2.13 -27.45 1.21
C ILE A 91 -3.16 -28.54 1.40
N GLY A 92 -2.75 -29.72 1.90
CA GLY A 92 -3.66 -30.84 2.12
C GLY A 92 -4.42 -31.26 0.84
N GLY A 93 -3.76 -31.25 -0.33
CA GLY A 93 -4.36 -31.60 -1.62
C GLY A 93 -5.29 -30.55 -2.23
N LYS A 94 -5.43 -29.38 -1.61
CA LYS A 94 -6.23 -28.26 -2.09
C LYS A 94 -5.33 -27.18 -2.65
N THR A 95 -5.77 -26.52 -3.72
CA THR A 95 -5.03 -25.43 -4.37
C THR A 95 -5.60 -24.09 -3.96
N PHE A 96 -4.73 -23.11 -3.73
CA PHE A 96 -5.10 -21.79 -3.26
C PHE A 96 -4.57 -20.66 -4.16
N LEU A 97 -5.21 -19.50 -4.07
CA LEU A 97 -4.83 -18.24 -4.68
C LEU A 97 -4.94 -17.09 -3.64
N ASP A 98 -4.35 -15.96 -4.01
CA ASP A 98 -4.41 -14.72 -3.24
C ASP A 98 -5.85 -14.35 -2.86
N GLY A 99 -6.04 -14.03 -1.59
CA GLY A 99 -7.32 -13.61 -1.04
C GLY A 99 -7.77 -12.24 -1.52
N GLY A 100 -6.86 -11.37 -1.94
CA GLY A 100 -7.17 -10.05 -2.49
C GLY A 100 -8.05 -10.09 -3.74
N LEU A 101 -8.14 -11.25 -4.42
CA LEU A 101 -9.08 -11.45 -5.53
C LEU A 101 -10.55 -11.39 -5.11
N ILE A 102 -10.84 -11.63 -3.83
CA ILE A 102 -12.21 -11.71 -3.32
C ILE A 102 -12.49 -10.71 -2.19
N ASP A 103 -11.50 -10.46 -1.34
CA ASP A 103 -11.60 -9.54 -0.22
C ASP A 103 -10.22 -8.94 0.09
N ASN A 104 -9.89 -7.86 -0.60
CA ASN A 104 -8.60 -7.19 -0.48
C ASN A 104 -8.47 -6.37 0.81
N LEU A 105 -9.60 -5.95 1.38
CA LEU A 105 -9.67 -5.22 2.65
C LEU A 105 -10.66 -5.92 3.58
N PRO A 106 -10.24 -6.96 4.32
CA PRO A 106 -11.13 -7.83 5.09
C PRO A 106 -11.63 -7.19 6.39
N VAL A 107 -12.13 -5.95 6.31
CA VAL A 107 -12.65 -5.19 7.46
C VAL A 107 -13.77 -5.96 8.16
N LYS A 108 -14.69 -6.58 7.38
CA LYS A 108 -15.78 -7.36 7.96
C LYS A 108 -15.32 -8.57 8.77
N MET A 109 -14.14 -9.11 8.44
CA MET A 109 -13.52 -10.16 9.25
C MET A 109 -13.10 -9.59 10.62
N LEU A 110 -12.45 -8.42 10.67
CA LEU A 110 -12.07 -7.76 11.92
C LEU A 110 -13.30 -7.43 12.78
N LEU A 111 -14.38 -6.93 12.18
CA LEU A 111 -15.60 -6.57 12.93
C LEU A 111 -16.23 -7.73 13.70
N ARG A 112 -15.97 -8.98 13.32
CA ARG A 112 -16.40 -10.17 14.09
C ARG A 112 -15.67 -10.31 15.43
N ARG A 113 -14.59 -9.57 15.64
CA ARG A 113 -13.81 -9.52 16.89
C ARG A 113 -14.16 -8.30 17.74
N HIS A 114 -15.16 -7.51 17.34
CA HIS A 114 -15.65 -6.32 18.05
C HIS A 114 -14.52 -5.35 18.47
N PRO A 115 -13.68 -4.89 17.55
CA PRO A 115 -12.63 -3.93 17.87
C PRO A 115 -13.24 -2.57 18.21
N ASP A 116 -12.65 -1.84 19.16
CA ASP A 116 -13.05 -0.46 19.47
C ASP A 116 -12.66 0.51 18.36
N HIS A 117 -11.50 0.27 17.72
CA HIS A 117 -10.96 1.10 16.65
C HIS A 117 -10.47 0.23 15.49
N VAL A 118 -10.66 0.71 14.27
CA VAL A 118 -10.17 0.01 13.06
C VAL A 118 -9.27 0.93 12.25
N VAL A 119 -8.07 0.46 11.93
CA VAL A 119 -7.19 1.14 10.97
C VAL A 119 -7.13 0.31 9.69
N VAL A 120 -7.50 0.92 8.57
CA VAL A 120 -7.46 0.28 7.25
C VAL A 120 -6.37 0.93 6.41
N VAL A 121 -5.45 0.10 5.89
CA VAL A 121 -4.41 0.54 4.95
C VAL A 121 -4.70 -0.05 3.58
N ASP A 122 -5.16 0.79 2.66
CA ASP A 122 -5.53 0.40 1.29
C ASP A 122 -4.44 0.78 0.29
N ILE A 123 -3.53 -0.13 0.02
CA ILE A 123 -2.44 0.06 -0.95
C ILE A 123 -2.88 -0.14 -2.41
N GLY A 124 -4.04 -0.72 -2.63
CA GLY A 124 -4.58 -1.06 -3.96
C GLY A 124 -5.58 -0.04 -4.52
N ASP A 125 -5.92 1.01 -3.74
CA ASP A 125 -6.99 1.98 -4.06
C ASP A 125 -8.33 1.30 -4.41
N THR A 126 -8.62 0.20 -3.72
CA THR A 126 -9.84 -0.61 -3.92
C THR A 126 -11.08 0.00 -3.26
N GLY A 127 -10.87 0.87 -2.27
CA GLY A 127 -11.91 1.47 -1.46
C GLY A 127 -12.48 0.56 -0.37
N LEU A 128 -13.12 1.16 0.61
CA LEU A 128 -13.73 0.45 1.72
C LEU A 128 -14.88 -0.45 1.27
N PRO A 129 -15.07 -1.63 1.88
CA PRO A 129 -16.19 -2.51 1.57
C PRO A 129 -17.53 -1.82 1.93
N ARG A 130 -18.58 -2.12 1.16
CA ARG A 130 -19.91 -1.59 1.42
C ARG A 130 -20.54 -2.21 2.68
N GLY A 131 -21.43 -1.44 3.33
CA GLY A 131 -22.23 -1.91 4.47
C GLY A 131 -21.40 -2.06 5.75
N LEU A 132 -20.42 -1.19 5.97
CA LEU A 132 -19.80 -1.00 7.27
C LEU A 132 -20.76 -0.22 8.18
N PRO A 133 -20.71 -0.44 9.52
CA PRO A 133 -21.44 0.37 10.48
C PRO A 133 -21.13 1.85 10.33
N SER A 134 -22.13 2.72 10.44
CA SER A 134 -21.96 4.18 10.31
C SER A 134 -21.25 4.81 11.51
N ASP A 135 -21.29 4.14 12.64
CA ASP A 135 -20.67 4.51 13.91
C ASP A 135 -19.30 3.88 14.14
N LEU A 136 -18.77 3.18 13.13
CA LEU A 136 -17.45 2.54 13.21
C LEU A 136 -16.35 3.59 13.32
N ASP A 137 -15.60 3.55 14.42
CA ASP A 137 -14.38 4.36 14.55
C ASP A 137 -13.27 3.78 13.64
N LEU A 138 -13.15 4.38 12.46
CA LEU A 138 -12.31 3.88 11.39
C LEU A 138 -11.37 4.97 10.87
N ILE A 139 -10.06 4.68 10.93
CA ILE A 139 -9.02 5.47 10.25
C ILE A 139 -8.69 4.79 8.93
N TYR A 140 -8.92 5.50 7.82
CA TYR A 140 -8.64 5.00 6.48
C TYR A 140 -7.39 5.67 5.89
N ILE A 141 -6.36 4.86 5.64
CA ILE A 141 -5.09 5.29 5.08
C ILE A 141 -5.01 4.78 3.64
N LYS A 142 -4.93 5.71 2.69
CA LYS A 142 -4.66 5.39 1.30
C LYS A 142 -3.51 6.22 0.76
N PRO A 143 -2.75 5.71 -0.23
CA PRO A 143 -1.65 6.43 -0.80
C PRO A 143 -2.09 7.74 -1.47
N ALA A 144 -1.43 8.85 -1.17
CA ALA A 144 -1.63 10.12 -1.86
C ALA A 144 -1.17 10.06 -3.33
N GLN A 145 -0.33 9.10 -3.66
CA GLN A 145 0.20 8.85 -5.01
C GLN A 145 0.02 7.38 -5.37
N ARG A 146 -0.11 7.11 -6.68
CA ARG A 146 -0.18 5.72 -7.16
C ARG A 146 1.13 4.98 -6.86
N LEU A 147 1.03 3.81 -6.23
CA LEU A 147 2.17 2.96 -5.90
C LEU A 147 2.72 2.17 -7.09
N GLY A 148 2.07 2.26 -8.26
CA GLY A 148 2.42 1.45 -9.44
C GLY A 148 1.85 0.04 -9.36
N THR A 149 2.30 -0.83 -10.26
CA THR A 149 1.86 -2.23 -10.30
C THR A 149 2.67 -3.09 -9.33
N ALA A 150 2.08 -4.19 -8.86
CA ALA A 150 2.70 -5.12 -7.92
C ALA A 150 4.02 -5.73 -8.44
N PHE A 151 4.22 -5.75 -9.75
CA PHE A 151 5.40 -6.36 -10.40
C PHE A 151 6.43 -5.35 -10.93
N ALA A 152 6.16 -4.05 -10.86
CA ALA A 152 7.07 -3.01 -11.32
C ALA A 152 7.92 -2.46 -10.16
N TYR A 153 9.01 -3.15 -9.83
CA TYR A 153 9.96 -2.70 -8.83
C TYR A 153 11.20 -2.10 -9.48
N GLN A 154 11.48 -0.83 -9.15
CA GLN A 154 12.76 -0.18 -9.46
C GLN A 154 13.63 -0.16 -8.20
N PRO A 155 14.98 -0.21 -8.32
CA PRO A 155 15.85 0.02 -7.17
C PRO A 155 15.52 1.37 -6.50
N GLY A 156 15.35 1.38 -5.19
CA GLY A 156 14.97 2.58 -4.42
C GLY A 156 13.46 2.86 -4.34
N ASP A 157 12.61 2.24 -5.14
CA ASP A 157 11.15 2.42 -5.09
C ASP A 157 10.57 2.04 -3.73
N ALA A 158 11.06 0.96 -3.13
CA ALA A 158 10.58 0.51 -1.82
C ALA A 158 10.78 1.59 -0.74
N ALA A 159 11.96 2.21 -0.69
CA ALA A 159 12.25 3.28 0.27
C ALA A 159 11.34 4.50 0.06
N LYS A 160 11.09 4.90 -1.19
CA LYS A 160 10.16 5.99 -1.52
C LYS A 160 8.73 5.64 -1.10
N LYS A 161 8.26 4.43 -1.40
CA LYS A 161 6.92 3.95 -1.04
C LYS A 161 6.74 3.83 0.47
N MET A 162 7.77 3.38 1.20
CA MET A 162 7.78 3.38 2.66
C MET A 162 7.69 4.80 3.23
N LYS A 163 8.47 5.73 2.70
CA LYS A 163 8.41 7.14 3.09
C LYS A 163 7.03 7.74 2.82
N LEU A 164 6.43 7.48 1.65
CA LEU A 164 5.08 7.89 1.32
C LEU A 164 4.06 7.35 2.33
N GLY A 165 4.10 6.05 2.61
CA GLY A 165 3.19 5.43 3.58
C GLY A 165 3.33 6.02 4.99
N TRP A 166 4.55 6.38 5.40
CA TRP A 166 4.79 7.05 6.68
C TRP A 166 4.13 8.45 6.73
N PHE A 167 4.24 9.23 5.64
CA PHE A 167 3.58 10.54 5.54
C PHE A 167 2.05 10.41 5.48
N ASP A 168 1.53 9.48 4.70
CA ASP A 168 0.09 9.24 4.57
C ASP A 168 -0.51 8.77 5.90
N GLY A 169 0.19 7.88 6.61
CA GLY A 169 -0.20 7.48 7.96
C GLY A 169 -0.27 8.66 8.92
N ARG A 170 0.76 9.50 8.96
CA ARG A 170 0.75 10.71 9.82
C ARG A 170 -0.39 11.67 9.47
N LYS A 171 -0.73 11.79 8.18
CA LYS A 171 -1.87 12.60 7.73
C LYS A 171 -3.20 12.01 8.22
N ALA A 172 -3.40 10.71 8.07
CA ALA A 172 -4.61 10.03 8.52
C ALA A 172 -4.83 10.15 10.04
N PHE A 173 -3.75 10.21 10.82
CA PHE A 173 -3.78 10.47 12.27
C PHE A 173 -3.76 11.97 12.64
N GLY A 174 -3.99 12.88 11.69
CA GLY A 174 -4.05 14.32 11.96
C GLY A 174 -2.71 14.98 12.32
N ARG A 175 -1.58 14.29 12.14
CA ARG A 175 -0.25 14.83 12.41
C ARG A 175 0.31 15.66 11.26
N LEU A 176 -0.29 15.52 10.08
CA LEU A 176 -0.03 16.32 8.88
C LEU A 176 -1.35 16.68 8.19
N ALA A 177 -1.31 17.71 7.36
CA ALA A 177 -2.43 18.22 6.58
C ALA A 177 -2.04 18.40 5.11
N GLY A 178 -3.00 18.80 4.26
CA GLY A 178 -2.82 18.96 2.82
C GLY A 178 -3.46 17.82 2.03
N LYS A 179 -3.68 18.03 0.75
CA LYS A 179 -4.27 17.00 -0.14
C LYS A 179 -3.20 16.16 -0.81
N TRP A 180 -2.25 16.78 -1.46
CA TRP A 180 -1.16 16.11 -2.19
C TRP A 180 0.22 16.33 -1.59
N LEU A 181 0.38 17.41 -0.82
CA LEU A 181 1.60 17.72 -0.07
C LEU A 181 1.38 17.48 1.43
N TYR A 182 2.42 17.69 2.22
CA TYR A 182 2.42 17.38 3.64
C TYR A 182 2.87 18.61 4.44
N PHE A 183 1.92 19.29 5.05
CA PHE A 183 2.13 20.46 5.88
C PHE A 183 1.95 20.13 7.36
N LEU A 184 2.59 20.87 8.22
CA LEU A 184 2.18 20.91 9.62
C LEU A 184 0.75 21.47 9.71
N PRO A 185 -0.13 20.93 10.58
CA PRO A 185 -1.56 21.29 10.61
C PRO A 185 -1.80 22.79 10.78
N ASP A 186 -1.04 23.46 11.66
CA ASP A 186 -1.19 24.88 11.91
C ASP A 186 -0.75 25.74 10.70
N GLU A 187 0.31 25.32 10.01
CA GLU A 187 0.77 25.97 8.80
C GLU A 187 -0.25 25.84 7.65
N TYR A 188 -0.83 24.65 7.49
CA TYR A 188 -1.88 24.44 6.50
C TYR A 188 -3.15 25.24 6.81
N ARG A 189 -3.52 25.34 8.09
CA ARG A 189 -4.63 26.19 8.54
C ARG A 189 -4.38 27.64 8.19
N ARG A 190 -3.19 28.20 8.51
CA ARG A 190 -2.79 29.56 8.15
C ARG A 190 -2.88 29.84 6.64
N LEU A 191 -2.43 28.87 5.81
CA LEU A 191 -2.56 28.99 4.36
C LEU A 191 -4.03 29.12 3.94
N ARG A 192 -4.91 28.26 4.47
CA ARG A 192 -6.34 28.29 4.14
C ARG A 192 -7.03 29.54 4.63
N ASP A 193 -6.72 29.99 5.83
CA ASP A 193 -7.34 31.17 6.43
C ASP A 193 -6.95 32.46 5.67
N ASN A 194 -5.73 32.54 5.14
CA ASN A 194 -5.23 33.67 4.40
C ASN A 194 -5.59 33.66 2.90
N LEU A 195 -5.62 32.53 2.27
CA LEU A 195 -5.75 32.40 0.80
C LEU A 195 -7.05 31.76 0.34
N GLY A 196 -7.79 31.14 1.25
CA GLY A 196 -8.97 30.36 0.93
C GLY A 196 -8.63 28.93 0.47
N GLU A 197 -9.57 28.01 0.68
CA GLU A 197 -9.36 26.56 0.44
C GLU A 197 -9.08 26.25 -1.02
N GLU A 198 -9.82 26.86 -1.95
CA GLU A 198 -9.64 26.58 -3.39
C GLU A 198 -8.29 27.08 -3.91
N THR A 199 -7.82 28.24 -3.44
CA THR A 199 -6.50 28.74 -3.79
C THR A 199 -5.41 27.78 -3.30
N VAL A 200 -5.49 27.32 -2.06
CA VAL A 200 -4.51 26.37 -1.50
C VAL A 200 -4.51 25.06 -2.28
N LYS A 201 -5.66 24.53 -2.65
CA LYS A 201 -5.75 23.36 -3.55
C LYS A 201 -5.06 23.60 -4.90
N GLY A 202 -5.28 24.80 -5.48
CA GLY A 202 -4.61 25.21 -6.72
C GLY A 202 -3.09 25.27 -6.59
N LEU A 203 -2.58 25.82 -5.48
CA LEU A 203 -1.14 25.86 -5.18
C LEU A 203 -0.54 24.45 -5.03
N GLU A 204 -1.22 23.53 -4.37
CA GLU A 204 -0.76 22.14 -4.28
C GLU A 204 -0.73 21.44 -5.66
N ILE A 205 -1.69 21.73 -6.55
CA ILE A 205 -1.71 21.23 -7.92
C ILE A 205 -0.53 21.81 -8.71
N ALA A 206 -0.31 23.12 -8.64
CA ALA A 206 0.79 23.78 -9.32
C ALA A 206 2.15 23.24 -8.85
N ALA A 207 2.32 23.03 -7.56
CA ALA A 207 3.52 22.43 -7.00
C ALA A 207 3.82 21.04 -7.60
N ARG A 208 2.80 20.23 -7.82
CA ARG A 208 2.96 18.92 -8.49
C ARG A 208 3.38 19.08 -9.96
N LEU A 209 2.81 20.03 -10.66
CA LEU A 209 3.16 20.29 -12.07
C LEU A 209 4.60 20.77 -12.21
N TYR A 210 5.10 21.56 -11.27
CA TYR A 210 6.48 22.02 -11.22
C TYR A 210 7.47 21.01 -10.62
N GLY A 211 7.02 19.82 -10.26
CA GLY A 211 7.86 18.73 -9.76
C GLY A 211 8.50 19.01 -8.40
N LEU A 212 7.83 19.78 -7.54
CA LEU A 212 8.30 20.00 -6.17
C LEU A 212 8.33 18.69 -5.39
N GLU A 213 9.33 18.54 -4.51
CA GLU A 213 9.45 17.35 -3.66
C GLU A 213 8.20 17.20 -2.80
N GLN A 214 7.54 16.04 -2.93
CA GLN A 214 6.28 15.79 -2.27
C GLN A 214 6.43 15.03 -0.93
N LEU A 215 7.59 14.40 -0.71
CA LEU A 215 7.85 13.55 0.46
C LEU A 215 8.67 14.29 1.53
N GLU A 216 8.19 15.46 1.95
CA GLU A 216 8.76 16.26 3.04
C GLU A 216 7.66 17.03 3.78
N GLU A 217 7.93 17.39 5.02
CA GLU A 217 7.08 18.30 5.78
C GLU A 217 7.33 19.74 5.32
N ARG A 218 6.24 20.47 5.01
CA ARG A 218 6.35 21.82 4.48
C ARG A 218 5.86 22.86 5.46
N LEU A 219 6.54 23.99 5.46
CA LEU A 219 6.10 25.24 6.09
C LEU A 219 5.47 26.14 5.02
N ALA A 220 4.49 26.96 5.42
CA ALA A 220 3.69 27.78 4.52
C ALA A 220 4.51 28.77 3.69
N LEU A 221 5.38 29.55 4.34
CA LEU A 221 6.18 30.60 3.68
C LEU A 221 7.27 30.03 2.77
N PRO A 222 8.12 29.07 3.20
CA PRO A 222 9.09 28.42 2.31
C PRO A 222 8.43 27.78 1.10
N PHE A 223 7.29 27.10 1.28
CA PHE A 223 6.54 26.52 0.18
C PHE A 223 6.06 27.54 -0.85
N ALA A 224 5.44 28.64 -0.40
CA ALA A 224 4.96 29.70 -1.28
C ALA A 224 6.10 30.36 -2.07
N ARG A 225 7.25 30.58 -1.43
CA ARG A 225 8.45 31.14 -2.07
C ARG A 225 8.99 30.21 -3.14
N GLU A 226 9.18 28.93 -2.81
CA GLU A 226 9.68 27.93 -3.75
C GLU A 226 8.77 27.79 -4.98
N LEU A 227 7.45 27.82 -4.77
CA LEU A 227 6.47 27.74 -5.86
C LEU A 227 6.57 28.96 -6.78
N LEU A 228 6.71 30.18 -6.22
CA LEU A 228 6.88 31.41 -6.99
C LEU A 228 8.16 31.40 -7.83
N GLU A 229 9.27 30.94 -7.27
CA GLU A 229 10.56 30.81 -7.98
C GLU A 229 10.44 29.83 -9.16
N ARG A 230 9.73 28.71 -9.00
CA ARG A 230 9.46 27.74 -10.06
C ARG A 230 8.58 28.31 -11.17
N ASP A 231 7.54 29.05 -10.81
CA ASP A 231 6.67 29.72 -11.77
C ASP A 231 7.41 30.76 -12.61
N GLN A 232 8.21 31.61 -11.96
CA GLN A 232 9.06 32.60 -12.64
C GLN A 232 10.08 31.94 -13.60
N ALA A 233 10.73 30.86 -13.17
CA ALA A 233 11.66 30.12 -14.02
C ALA A 233 10.97 29.47 -15.23
N ALA A 234 9.74 28.97 -15.07
CA ALA A 234 8.95 28.41 -16.16
C ALA A 234 8.56 29.49 -17.18
N ALA A 235 8.11 30.68 -16.69
CA ALA A 235 7.75 31.81 -17.56
C ALA A 235 8.94 32.32 -18.38
N LEU A 236 10.15 32.38 -17.78
CA LEU A 236 11.36 32.76 -18.51
C LEU A 236 11.72 31.77 -19.61
N ARG A 237 11.64 30.46 -19.36
CA ARG A 237 11.92 29.43 -20.37
C ARG A 237 10.98 29.52 -21.57
N LEU A 238 9.69 29.78 -21.32
CA LEU A 238 8.70 29.94 -22.41
C LEU A 238 8.99 31.18 -23.28
N ARG A 239 9.46 32.26 -22.64
CA ARG A 239 9.83 33.48 -23.37
C ARG A 239 11.07 33.29 -24.25
N ASP A 240 12.05 32.50 -23.79
CA ASP A 240 13.29 32.24 -24.52
C ASP A 240 13.11 31.24 -25.68
N GLN A 241 11.96 30.57 -25.77
CA GLN A 241 11.57 29.64 -26.85
C GLN A 241 10.64 30.25 -27.89
N ALA A 242 10.14 31.46 -27.66
CA ALA A 242 9.26 32.23 -28.57
C ALA A 242 10.05 33.24 -29.41
#